data_bc360846d69f03b450371f5d8fdf9491
#
_entry.id   bc360846d69f03b450371f5d8fdf9491
#
_cell.length_a   1.000
_cell.length_b   1.000
_cell.length_c   1.000
_cell.angle_alpha   90.00
_cell.angle_beta   90.00
_cell.angle_gamma   90.00
#
_symmetry.space_group_name_H-M   'P 1'
#
loop_
_entity.id
_entity.type
_entity.pdbx_description
1 polymer ?
#
loop_
_entity_poly.entity_id
_entity_poly.type
_entity_poly.pdbx_seq_one_letter_code
_entity_poly.pdbx_strand_id
1 'polypeptide(L)'
;MSMQAIAGLLLVAILLWNLVSRRLSLDRSSLSTVSGPRKEHWLTGMPCFLWNFHRLFKDGLNYSFDLFAKYGGVTKVYGVLGAEQLLVSDPRALYHILLKDQDIYHESDMFVMTNKLLFGEGLISTLGEQHRKQRKMLNPVFSLANMRSLLPTIQPIADTLFEHLRGELPEDGSTKEVDILPWMARGTLEYVGRAVLGISLDMLDTMKSNKHADAIRAVAHTGLKVFFLRPLVPMAMRNLSRYWRNKLVDWLPFPALRELREISYVLDSSARKVFLERKAAMQDEVDSDIGSRRDLMTIMLKANVSMSAHDRLSEEELVGQINTFLLGGQETTTSALARILYVLACEPYAQARLRTEIRKAKEQYASEHDYEEDWERVHLPYDALVNIPFLDAVVRETLRVHPPTNMINRTCTKDAILPLQFPVRSTTGEEVTAIHVPAGTNIIMSILGANHEKRVWGEDASEWRPERWLNANGERIGFGKNLDLAFGEESAGQDVDGSPGYRNGVKYPGVYATMMTFLGGGRACIGFKFAEMEIKQIISTLLCQLHFSLPSAMDADGVKKEIYWRMDGLQVPVVRPPHSDLKTMQCPLDVRLVRESDFL
;
A
#
# COMPACT_ATOMS: atom_id res chain seq x y z
N MET A 1 11.53 45.62 0.97
CA MET A 1 11.23 44.18 1.19
C MET A 1 11.60 43.41 -0.05
N SER A 2 12.34 42.33 0.08
CA SER A 2 12.62 41.47 -1.09
C SER A 2 11.32 40.85 -1.62
N MET A 3 11.24 40.61 -2.92
CA MET A 3 10.08 39.95 -3.54
C MET A 3 9.73 38.60 -2.87
N GLN A 4 10.74 37.90 -2.36
CA GLN A 4 10.59 36.70 -1.54
C GLN A 4 9.87 36.93 -0.21
N ALA A 5 10.14 38.04 0.46
CA ALA A 5 9.47 38.41 1.72
C ALA A 5 7.99 38.77 1.48
N ILE A 6 7.69 39.45 0.37
CA ILE A 6 6.30 39.75 -0.04
C ILE A 6 5.55 38.49 -0.40
N ALA A 7 6.16 37.60 -1.18
CA ALA A 7 5.56 36.30 -1.55
C ALA A 7 5.31 35.40 -0.31
N GLY A 8 6.24 35.41 0.65
CA GLY A 8 6.09 34.71 1.93
C GLY A 8 4.94 35.26 2.78
N LEU A 9 4.81 36.58 2.88
CA LEU A 9 3.72 37.24 3.61
C LEU A 9 2.35 37.00 2.94
N LEU A 10 2.27 37.07 1.61
CA LEU A 10 1.04 36.74 0.87
C LEU A 10 0.65 35.29 1.06
N LEU A 11 1.61 34.37 1.04
CA LEU A 11 1.35 32.95 1.31
C LEU A 11 0.80 32.72 2.72
N VAL A 12 1.40 33.38 3.72
CA VAL A 12 0.92 33.34 5.12
C VAL A 12 -0.48 33.93 5.23
N ALA A 13 -0.74 35.08 4.58
CA ALA A 13 -2.06 35.70 4.58
C ALA A 13 -3.13 34.81 3.90
N ILE A 14 -2.80 34.16 2.78
CA ILE A 14 -3.68 33.22 2.08
C ILE A 14 -3.92 31.96 2.93
N LEU A 15 -2.88 31.43 3.57
CA LEU A 15 -3.00 30.34 4.53
C LEU A 15 -3.96 30.71 5.66
N LEU A 16 -3.69 31.84 6.31
CA LEU A 16 -4.54 32.32 7.41
C LEU A 16 -6.00 32.55 6.95
N TRP A 17 -6.21 33.16 5.78
CA TRP A 17 -7.56 33.35 5.23
C TRP A 17 -8.27 32.02 4.94
N ASN A 18 -7.62 31.07 4.28
CA ASN A 18 -8.21 29.75 4.05
C ASN A 18 -8.51 29.01 5.36
N LEU A 19 -7.68 29.19 6.36
CA LEU A 19 -7.83 28.59 7.67
C LEU A 19 -9.00 29.20 8.45
N VAL A 20 -9.10 30.52 8.44
CA VAL A 20 -10.20 31.24 9.09
C VAL A 20 -11.52 30.99 8.38
N SER A 21 -11.56 31.04 7.05
CA SER A 21 -12.79 30.79 6.28
C SER A 21 -13.27 29.35 6.42
N ARG A 22 -12.38 28.36 6.45
CA ARG A 22 -12.73 26.96 6.76
C ARG A 22 -13.23 26.81 8.19
N ARG A 23 -12.62 27.49 9.17
CA ARG A 23 -13.06 27.45 10.57
C ARG A 23 -14.48 28.04 10.73
N LEU A 24 -14.77 29.15 10.09
CA LEU A 24 -16.10 29.78 10.10
C LEU A 24 -17.17 28.94 9.40
N SER A 25 -16.80 28.14 8.39
CA SER A 25 -17.73 27.22 7.73
C SER A 25 -17.95 25.91 8.52
N LEU A 26 -16.95 25.45 9.25
CA LEU A 26 -16.99 24.21 10.05
C LEU A 26 -17.68 24.40 11.42
N ASP A 27 -17.71 25.61 11.97
CA ASP A 27 -18.49 25.90 13.20
C ASP A 27 -20.01 25.72 13.03
N ARG A 28 -20.50 25.61 11.79
CA ARG A 28 -21.90 25.31 11.49
C ARG A 28 -22.24 23.82 11.41
N SER A 29 -21.25 22.95 11.40
CA SER A 29 -21.43 21.51 11.23
C SER A 29 -20.69 20.76 12.34
N SER A 30 -21.26 20.70 13.53
CA SER A 30 -20.57 20.06 14.62
C SER A 30 -20.81 18.55 14.62
N LEU A 31 -19.73 17.79 14.68
CA LEU A 31 -19.75 16.38 15.11
C LEU A 31 -19.91 16.31 16.66
N SER A 32 -20.75 17.18 17.23
CA SER A 32 -20.87 17.40 18.68
C SER A 32 -21.32 16.16 19.42
N THR A 33 -22.10 15.32 18.77
CA THR A 33 -22.61 14.07 19.35
C THR A 33 -21.59 12.94 19.36
N VAL A 34 -20.53 13.02 18.55
CA VAL A 34 -19.53 11.95 18.43
C VAL A 34 -18.47 12.12 19.51
N SER A 35 -18.27 11.05 20.30
CA SER A 35 -17.23 11.00 21.31
C SER A 35 -15.83 10.91 20.70
N GLY A 36 -14.84 11.44 21.43
CA GLY A 36 -13.45 11.42 20.98
C GLY A 36 -12.51 12.07 22.01
N PRO A 37 -11.20 12.07 21.76
CA PRO A 37 -10.23 12.69 22.64
C PRO A 37 -10.56 14.18 22.85
N ARG A 38 -10.28 14.70 24.06
CA ARG A 38 -10.51 16.11 24.38
C ARG A 38 -9.57 17.00 23.55
N LYS A 39 -10.06 18.19 23.20
CA LYS A 39 -9.27 19.27 22.59
C LYS A 39 -8.38 19.86 23.67
N GLU A 40 -7.09 19.53 23.66
CA GLU A 40 -6.18 19.84 24.79
C GLU A 40 -5.80 21.31 24.91
N HIS A 41 -5.88 22.14 23.85
CA HIS A 41 -5.62 23.59 23.94
C HIS A 41 -6.44 24.40 22.92
N TRP A 42 -7.14 25.40 23.44
CA TRP A 42 -8.01 26.28 22.63
C TRP A 42 -7.23 27.42 21.93
N LEU A 43 -6.11 27.90 22.53
CA LEU A 43 -5.44 29.11 22.07
C LEU A 43 -4.45 28.90 20.92
N THR A 44 -3.90 27.73 20.78
CA THR A 44 -2.82 27.50 19.81
C THR A 44 -3.23 26.55 18.67
N GLY A 45 -4.29 25.78 18.76
CA GLY A 45 -4.68 24.82 17.68
C GLY A 45 -3.51 23.97 17.12
N MET A 46 -2.28 24.48 17.27
CA MET A 46 -1.05 23.86 16.80
C MET A 46 -0.63 22.62 17.58
N PRO A 47 -0.67 22.56 18.92
CA PRO A 47 -0.34 21.33 19.64
C PRO A 47 -1.30 20.19 19.36
N CYS A 48 -2.62 20.46 19.21
CA CYS A 48 -3.59 19.44 18.85
C CYS A 48 -3.43 18.92 17.43
N PHE A 49 -3.03 19.77 16.49
CA PHE A 49 -2.73 19.37 15.13
C PHE A 49 -1.48 18.48 15.06
N LEU A 50 -0.39 18.92 15.67
CA LEU A 50 0.85 18.13 15.69
C LEU A 50 0.69 16.86 16.55
N TRP A 51 -0.08 16.94 17.65
CA TRP A 51 -0.20 15.84 18.60
C TRP A 51 -1.09 14.71 18.08
N ASN A 52 -2.32 14.96 17.65
CA ASN A 52 -3.18 13.91 17.06
C ASN A 52 -2.64 13.42 15.73
N PHE A 53 -2.17 14.33 14.89
CA PHE A 53 -1.51 14.00 13.63
C PHE A 53 -0.20 13.24 13.88
N HIS A 54 0.64 13.71 14.79
CA HIS A 54 1.88 13.05 15.14
C HIS A 54 1.63 11.65 15.75
N ARG A 55 0.66 11.51 16.64
CA ARG A 55 0.30 10.23 17.23
C ARG A 55 -0.31 9.28 16.22
N LEU A 56 -1.25 9.72 15.39
CA LEU A 56 -1.85 8.87 14.35
C LEU A 56 -0.86 8.44 13.27
N PHE A 57 0.11 9.29 12.93
CA PHE A 57 1.04 9.04 11.81
C PHE A 57 2.46 8.64 12.23
N LYS A 58 2.92 8.88 13.45
CA LYS A 58 4.22 8.42 13.95
C LYS A 58 4.13 7.30 14.99
N ASP A 59 3.23 7.44 15.97
CA ASP A 59 3.02 6.43 17.02
C ASP A 59 1.77 5.59 16.73
N GLY A 60 1.32 5.59 15.49
CA GLY A 60 -0.03 5.37 15.04
C GLY A 60 -0.64 4.00 15.33
N LEU A 61 0.17 2.99 15.62
CA LEU A 61 -0.36 1.66 15.92
C LEU A 61 -1.09 1.67 17.27
N ASN A 62 -0.39 1.95 18.35
CA ASN A 62 -0.94 1.89 19.70
C ASN A 62 -2.02 2.95 19.95
N TYR A 63 -1.78 4.18 19.52
CA TYR A 63 -2.75 5.26 19.70
C TYR A 63 -4.09 5.01 19.00
N SER A 64 -4.07 4.42 17.81
CA SER A 64 -5.30 4.03 17.12
C SER A 64 -6.07 2.96 17.89
N PHE A 65 -5.39 1.96 18.44
CA PHE A 65 -6.01 0.92 19.26
C PHE A 65 -6.61 1.47 20.55
N ASP A 66 -5.89 2.39 21.23
CA ASP A 66 -6.41 3.09 22.42
C ASP A 66 -7.69 3.87 22.12
N LEU A 67 -7.76 4.53 20.95
CA LEU A 67 -8.97 5.25 20.55
C LEU A 67 -10.14 4.30 20.30
N PHE A 68 -9.92 3.19 19.58
CA PHE A 68 -11.00 2.23 19.31
C PHE A 68 -11.44 1.49 20.58
N ALA A 69 -10.52 1.12 21.46
CA ALA A 69 -10.84 0.51 22.74
C ALA A 69 -11.70 1.43 23.62
N LYS A 70 -11.43 2.74 23.58
CA LYS A 70 -12.11 3.71 24.44
C LYS A 70 -13.42 4.23 23.86
N TYR A 71 -13.50 4.46 22.55
CA TYR A 71 -14.60 5.18 21.91
C TYR A 71 -15.39 4.33 20.91
N GLY A 72 -14.91 3.12 20.58
CA GLY A 72 -15.54 2.23 19.59
C GLY A 72 -15.09 2.49 18.15
N GLY A 73 -15.77 1.84 17.19
CA GLY A 73 -15.38 1.80 15.78
C GLY A 73 -15.51 3.14 15.02
N VAL A 74 -16.09 4.17 15.64
CA VAL A 74 -16.15 5.53 15.10
C VAL A 74 -15.87 6.54 16.19
N THR A 75 -14.88 7.38 15.97
CA THR A 75 -14.47 8.40 16.93
C THR A 75 -14.11 9.71 16.26
N LYS A 76 -14.38 10.81 16.95
CA LYS A 76 -13.98 12.15 16.51
C LYS A 76 -12.52 12.37 16.83
N VAL A 77 -11.75 12.84 15.85
CA VAL A 77 -10.36 13.28 16.01
C VAL A 77 -10.17 14.68 15.43
N TYR A 78 -9.09 15.32 15.79
CA TYR A 78 -8.82 16.69 15.35
C TYR A 78 -7.66 16.70 14.36
N GLY A 79 -7.93 17.23 13.15
CA GLY A 79 -6.93 17.48 12.10
C GLY A 79 -6.28 18.86 12.20
N VAL A 80 -5.79 19.32 11.06
CA VAL A 80 -5.11 20.61 10.94
C VAL A 80 -5.97 21.73 11.50
N LEU A 81 -5.40 22.53 12.43
CA LEU A 81 -6.03 23.68 13.09
C LEU A 81 -7.31 23.36 13.87
N GLY A 82 -7.43 22.12 14.33
CA GLY A 82 -8.57 21.70 15.13
C GLY A 82 -9.82 21.37 14.30
N ALA A 83 -9.68 21.17 12.99
CA ALA A 83 -10.77 20.68 12.16
C ALA A 83 -11.24 19.30 12.66
N GLU A 84 -12.54 19.16 12.89
CA GLU A 84 -13.13 17.89 13.30
C GLU A 84 -13.12 16.90 12.14
N GLN A 85 -12.69 15.67 12.42
CA GLN A 85 -12.62 14.56 11.47
C GLN A 85 -13.14 13.30 12.13
N LEU A 86 -13.59 12.34 11.35
CA LEU A 86 -13.99 11.02 11.84
C LEU A 86 -12.87 10.00 11.58
N LEU A 87 -12.49 9.24 12.60
CA LEU A 87 -11.70 8.02 12.46
C LEU A 87 -12.68 6.84 12.51
N VAL A 88 -12.70 6.02 11.44
CA VAL A 88 -13.72 4.99 11.20
C VAL A 88 -13.08 3.64 10.96
N SER A 89 -13.51 2.62 11.72
CA SER A 89 -13.20 1.20 11.53
C SER A 89 -14.44 0.31 11.54
N ASP A 90 -15.63 0.87 11.75
CA ASP A 90 -16.90 0.11 11.81
C ASP A 90 -17.24 -0.53 10.44
N PRO A 91 -17.58 -1.85 10.39
CA PRO A 91 -17.81 -2.56 9.12
C PRO A 91 -18.92 -1.96 8.26
N ARG A 92 -20.07 -1.60 8.87
CA ARG A 92 -21.21 -1.05 8.15
C ARG A 92 -20.94 0.37 7.65
N ALA A 93 -20.26 1.16 8.47
CA ALA A 93 -19.81 2.49 8.06
C ALA A 93 -18.85 2.41 6.87
N LEU A 94 -17.85 1.51 6.93
CA LEU A 94 -16.92 1.29 5.82
C LEU A 94 -17.62 0.75 4.55
N TYR A 95 -18.63 -0.12 4.70
CA TYR A 95 -19.45 -0.57 3.57
C TYR A 95 -20.16 0.59 2.88
N HIS A 96 -20.77 1.51 3.65
CA HIS A 96 -21.41 2.70 3.10
C HIS A 96 -20.41 3.62 2.39
N ILE A 97 -19.27 3.90 3.03
CA ILE A 97 -18.25 4.79 2.49
C ILE A 97 -17.65 4.26 1.17
N LEU A 98 -17.42 2.95 1.07
CA LEU A 98 -16.66 2.35 -0.03
C LEU A 98 -17.52 1.80 -1.17
N LEU A 99 -18.74 1.32 -0.87
CA LEU A 99 -19.61 0.67 -1.85
C LEU A 99 -20.92 1.43 -2.05
N LYS A 100 -21.77 1.46 -1.01
CA LYS A 100 -23.15 1.90 -1.17
C LYS A 100 -23.28 3.38 -1.53
N ASP A 101 -22.52 4.23 -0.83
CA ASP A 101 -22.60 5.68 -0.94
C ASP A 101 -21.28 6.27 -1.47
N GLN A 102 -20.52 5.51 -2.26
CA GLN A 102 -19.20 5.92 -2.76
C GLN A 102 -19.21 7.25 -3.53
N ASP A 103 -20.35 7.63 -4.13
CA ASP A 103 -20.51 8.90 -4.82
C ASP A 103 -20.67 10.11 -3.86
N ILE A 104 -20.79 9.85 -2.55
CA ILE A 104 -20.80 10.87 -1.49
C ILE A 104 -19.41 11.03 -0.87
N TYR A 105 -18.65 9.94 -0.80
CA TYR A 105 -17.37 9.87 -0.11
C TYR A 105 -16.22 9.76 -1.10
N HIS A 106 -15.65 10.89 -1.48
CA HIS A 106 -14.56 10.95 -2.48
C HIS A 106 -13.19 11.09 -1.81
N GLU A 107 -12.15 10.79 -2.56
CA GLU A 107 -10.80 11.23 -2.20
C GLU A 107 -10.77 12.76 -2.11
N SER A 108 -10.01 13.28 -1.13
CA SER A 108 -9.91 14.73 -0.97
C SER A 108 -9.27 15.39 -2.20
N ASP A 109 -9.72 16.60 -2.54
CA ASP A 109 -9.10 17.42 -3.60
C ASP A 109 -7.59 17.57 -3.40
N MET A 110 -7.16 17.69 -2.14
CA MET A 110 -5.75 17.78 -1.78
C MET A 110 -4.99 16.52 -2.21
N PHE A 111 -5.55 15.34 -2.00
CA PHE A 111 -4.94 14.06 -2.40
C PHE A 111 -4.88 13.95 -3.94
N VAL A 112 -6.02 14.13 -4.60
CA VAL A 112 -6.13 13.97 -6.05
C VAL A 112 -5.23 14.95 -6.81
N MET A 113 -5.27 16.24 -6.44
CA MET A 113 -4.50 17.26 -7.15
C MET A 113 -3.00 17.20 -6.85
N THR A 114 -2.60 16.76 -5.64
CA THR A 114 -1.20 16.51 -5.36
C THR A 114 -0.67 15.34 -6.19
N ASN A 115 -1.42 14.24 -6.27
CA ASN A 115 -1.02 13.09 -7.10
C ASN A 115 -1.02 13.45 -8.59
N LYS A 116 -1.98 14.24 -9.07
CA LYS A 116 -2.01 14.75 -10.45
C LYS A 116 -0.79 15.61 -10.78
N LEU A 117 -0.35 16.43 -9.83
CA LEU A 117 0.83 17.28 -9.99
C LEU A 117 2.12 16.46 -10.08
N LEU A 118 2.24 15.38 -9.29
CA LEU A 118 3.45 14.57 -9.20
C LEU A 118 3.52 13.45 -10.25
N PHE A 119 2.40 12.78 -10.52
CA PHE A 119 2.36 11.53 -11.28
C PHE A 119 1.54 11.61 -12.58
N GLY A 120 0.90 12.77 -12.85
CA GLY A 120 0.05 12.93 -14.05
C GLY A 120 -1.38 12.42 -13.86
N GLU A 121 -2.07 12.15 -14.97
CA GLU A 121 -3.52 11.83 -15.01
C GLU A 121 -3.79 10.31 -14.91
N GLY A 122 -3.11 9.61 -14.03
CA GLY A 122 -3.33 8.19 -13.78
C GLY A 122 -4.50 7.90 -12.83
N LEU A 123 -4.75 6.61 -12.59
CA LEU A 123 -5.87 6.10 -11.79
C LEU A 123 -5.94 6.68 -10.38
N ILE A 124 -4.80 6.94 -9.74
CA ILE A 124 -4.72 7.50 -8.39
C ILE A 124 -5.10 8.99 -8.32
N SER A 125 -5.03 9.70 -9.45
CA SER A 125 -5.19 11.15 -9.53
C SER A 125 -6.47 11.60 -10.25
N THR A 126 -7.40 10.68 -10.54
CA THR A 126 -8.65 10.94 -11.23
C THR A 126 -9.87 10.60 -10.38
N LEU A 127 -11.01 11.23 -10.64
CA LEU A 127 -12.29 11.04 -9.94
C LEU A 127 -13.44 10.83 -10.93
N GLY A 128 -14.57 10.39 -10.41
CA GLY A 128 -15.83 10.31 -11.14
C GLY A 128 -15.75 9.45 -12.40
N GLU A 129 -16.26 9.96 -13.51
CA GLU A 129 -16.33 9.22 -14.78
C GLU A 129 -14.96 8.93 -15.38
N GLN A 130 -13.99 9.86 -15.27
CA GLN A 130 -12.63 9.63 -15.75
C GLN A 130 -11.98 8.43 -15.02
N HIS A 131 -12.13 8.35 -13.70
CA HIS A 131 -11.67 7.20 -12.95
C HIS A 131 -12.39 5.91 -13.35
N ARG A 132 -13.72 5.92 -13.49
CA ARG A 132 -14.50 4.74 -13.90
C ARG A 132 -14.04 4.24 -15.28
N LYS A 133 -13.82 5.15 -16.23
CA LYS A 133 -13.29 4.84 -17.57
C LYS A 133 -11.92 4.19 -17.50
N GLN A 134 -10.96 4.78 -16.77
CA GLN A 134 -9.64 4.21 -16.57
C GLN A 134 -9.71 2.85 -15.89
N ARG A 135 -10.52 2.71 -14.83
CA ARG A 135 -10.71 1.46 -14.11
C ARG A 135 -11.27 0.35 -14.98
N LYS A 136 -12.30 0.65 -15.78
CA LYS A 136 -12.93 -0.29 -16.72
C LYS A 136 -11.90 -0.86 -17.71
N MET A 137 -11.02 -0.02 -18.23
CA MET A 137 -9.97 -0.42 -19.16
C MET A 137 -8.87 -1.23 -18.48
N LEU A 138 -8.50 -0.88 -17.23
CA LEU A 138 -7.39 -1.50 -16.51
C LEU A 138 -7.74 -2.83 -15.82
N ASN A 139 -9.00 -3.03 -15.39
CA ASN A 139 -9.39 -4.26 -14.68
C ASN A 139 -9.03 -5.55 -15.44
N PRO A 140 -9.30 -5.69 -16.75
CA PRO A 140 -8.91 -6.88 -17.51
C PRO A 140 -7.39 -7.10 -17.55
N VAL A 141 -6.59 -6.03 -17.48
CA VAL A 141 -5.12 -6.10 -17.50
C VAL A 141 -4.61 -6.87 -16.27
N PHE A 142 -5.26 -6.71 -15.11
CA PHE A 142 -4.94 -7.40 -13.86
C PHE A 142 -5.78 -8.67 -13.64
N SER A 143 -6.25 -9.32 -14.72
CA SER A 143 -6.99 -10.59 -14.65
C SER A 143 -6.10 -11.76 -14.24
N LEU A 144 -6.71 -12.85 -13.71
CA LEU A 144 -5.97 -14.08 -13.36
C LEU A 144 -5.27 -14.71 -14.57
N ALA A 145 -5.90 -14.66 -15.74
CA ALA A 145 -5.30 -15.18 -16.98
C ALA A 145 -3.98 -14.45 -17.29
N ASN A 146 -3.95 -13.13 -17.12
CA ASN A 146 -2.74 -12.36 -17.33
C ASN A 146 -1.68 -12.63 -16.22
N MET A 147 -2.09 -12.82 -14.97
CA MET A 147 -1.16 -13.19 -13.88
C MET A 147 -0.49 -14.54 -14.16
N ARG A 148 -1.28 -15.55 -14.58
CA ARG A 148 -0.73 -16.85 -14.97
C ARG A 148 0.29 -16.74 -16.11
N SER A 149 0.01 -15.94 -17.12
CA SER A 149 0.92 -15.76 -18.25
C SER A 149 2.16 -14.94 -17.92
N LEU A 150 2.08 -14.09 -16.91
CA LEU A 150 3.13 -13.16 -16.52
C LEU A 150 4.18 -13.82 -15.61
N LEU A 151 3.76 -14.73 -14.72
CA LEU A 151 4.62 -15.33 -13.71
C LEU A 151 5.92 -15.92 -14.29
N PRO A 152 5.93 -16.69 -15.38
CA PRO A 152 7.20 -17.21 -15.95
C PRO A 152 8.19 -16.13 -16.38
N THR A 153 7.69 -14.95 -16.75
CA THR A 153 8.54 -13.82 -17.17
C THR A 153 9.27 -13.16 -15.98
N ILE A 154 8.66 -13.23 -14.80
CA ILE A 154 9.18 -12.55 -13.59
C ILE A 154 9.89 -13.50 -12.61
N GLN A 155 9.70 -14.81 -12.76
CA GLN A 155 10.38 -15.81 -11.93
C GLN A 155 11.91 -15.62 -11.83
N PRO A 156 12.64 -15.35 -12.93
CA PRO A 156 14.08 -15.15 -12.87
C PRO A 156 14.53 -13.97 -12.00
N ILE A 157 13.62 -13.04 -11.68
CA ILE A 157 13.95 -11.89 -10.81
C ILE A 157 14.17 -12.36 -9.37
N ALA A 158 13.33 -13.29 -8.88
CA ALA A 158 13.48 -13.83 -7.54
C ALA A 158 14.78 -14.66 -7.40
N ASP A 159 15.14 -15.39 -8.46
CA ASP A 159 16.40 -16.15 -8.48
C ASP A 159 17.60 -15.20 -8.47
N THR A 160 17.56 -14.15 -9.29
CA THR A 160 18.61 -13.11 -9.29
C THR A 160 18.71 -12.42 -7.92
N LEU A 161 17.58 -12.12 -7.28
CA LEU A 161 17.55 -11.54 -5.94
C LEU A 161 18.19 -12.48 -4.90
N PHE A 162 17.89 -13.77 -4.99
CA PHE A 162 18.50 -14.78 -4.15
C PHE A 162 20.02 -14.84 -4.36
N GLU A 163 20.50 -14.90 -5.61
CA GLU A 163 21.94 -14.97 -5.90
C GLU A 163 22.70 -13.74 -5.38
N HIS A 164 22.12 -12.56 -5.44
CA HIS A 164 22.72 -11.37 -4.83
C HIS A 164 22.78 -11.46 -3.29
N LEU A 165 21.70 -11.91 -2.65
CA LEU A 165 21.69 -12.10 -1.19
C LEU A 165 22.69 -13.19 -0.78
N ARG A 166 22.80 -14.27 -1.55
CA ARG A 166 23.80 -15.32 -1.34
C ARG A 166 25.22 -14.77 -1.46
N GLY A 167 25.48 -13.91 -2.44
CA GLY A 167 26.77 -13.25 -2.63
C GLY A 167 27.20 -12.35 -1.47
N GLU A 168 26.24 -11.89 -0.65
CA GLU A 168 26.54 -11.17 0.59
C GLU A 168 27.00 -12.08 1.72
N LEU A 169 26.69 -13.38 1.67
CA LEU A 169 26.98 -14.33 2.75
C LEU A 169 28.41 -14.84 2.70
N PRO A 170 29.01 -15.16 3.87
CA PRO A 170 30.31 -15.77 3.93
C PRO A 170 30.35 -17.16 3.27
N GLU A 171 31.47 -17.50 2.61
CA GLU A 171 31.66 -18.80 1.96
C GLU A 171 31.68 -19.99 2.95
N ASP A 172 32.02 -19.74 4.20
CA ASP A 172 32.04 -20.75 5.26
C ASP A 172 30.65 -21.15 5.79
N GLY A 173 29.58 -20.56 5.23
CA GLY A 173 28.21 -20.82 5.64
C GLY A 173 27.84 -20.26 7.02
N SER A 174 28.67 -19.35 7.57
CA SER A 174 28.35 -18.64 8.79
C SER A 174 27.24 -17.62 8.58
N THR A 175 26.62 -17.18 9.68
CA THR A 175 25.55 -16.18 9.66
C THR A 175 26.13 -14.78 9.48
N LYS A 176 25.49 -13.97 8.61
CA LYS A 176 25.81 -12.54 8.42
C LYS A 176 24.57 -11.69 8.63
N GLU A 177 24.72 -10.57 9.32
CA GLU A 177 23.69 -9.55 9.37
C GLU A 177 23.60 -8.81 8.03
N VAL A 178 22.42 -8.81 7.42
CA VAL A 178 22.12 -8.17 6.14
C VAL A 178 20.90 -7.25 6.29
N ASP A 179 20.99 -6.01 5.86
CA ASP A 179 19.79 -5.16 5.71
C ASP A 179 19.00 -5.62 4.48
N ILE A 180 17.88 -6.33 4.74
CA ILE A 180 17.05 -6.89 3.67
C ILE A 180 16.18 -5.84 2.96
N LEU A 181 15.94 -4.69 3.59
CA LEU A 181 15.00 -3.70 3.03
C LEU A 181 15.42 -3.15 1.65
N PRO A 182 16.69 -2.77 1.41
CA PRO A 182 17.13 -2.34 0.09
C PRO A 182 16.98 -3.42 -0.99
N TRP A 183 17.22 -4.70 -0.64
CA TRP A 183 17.07 -5.82 -1.56
C TRP A 183 15.62 -6.05 -1.95
N MET A 184 14.70 -6.02 -0.98
CA MET A 184 13.26 -6.11 -1.28
C MET A 184 12.81 -4.94 -2.16
N ALA A 185 13.28 -3.72 -1.89
CA ALA A 185 12.94 -2.54 -2.70
C ALA A 185 13.47 -2.63 -4.15
N ARG A 186 14.65 -3.21 -4.35
CA ARG A 186 15.21 -3.44 -5.69
C ARG A 186 14.44 -4.54 -6.42
N GLY A 187 14.16 -5.65 -5.73
CA GLY A 187 13.37 -6.76 -6.29
C GLY A 187 12.01 -6.29 -6.75
N THR A 188 11.22 -5.66 -5.89
CA THR A 188 9.86 -5.18 -6.22
C THR A 188 9.85 -4.19 -7.37
N LEU A 189 10.85 -3.31 -7.46
CA LEU A 189 10.94 -2.37 -8.56
C LEU A 189 11.30 -3.05 -9.88
N GLU A 190 12.17 -4.07 -9.86
CA GLU A 190 12.47 -4.87 -11.05
C GLU A 190 11.26 -5.71 -11.50
N TYR A 191 10.46 -6.25 -10.54
CA TYR A 191 9.19 -6.90 -10.84
C TYR A 191 8.23 -5.96 -11.57
N VAL A 192 8.00 -4.75 -11.05
CA VAL A 192 7.15 -3.76 -11.72
C VAL A 192 7.74 -3.37 -13.08
N GLY A 193 9.05 -3.18 -13.19
CA GLY A 193 9.73 -2.87 -14.45
C GLY A 193 9.46 -3.93 -15.52
N ARG A 194 9.74 -5.20 -15.24
CA ARG A 194 9.58 -6.28 -16.23
C ARG A 194 8.14 -6.69 -16.44
N ALA A 195 7.37 -6.83 -15.36
CA ALA A 195 5.98 -7.28 -15.44
C ALA A 195 5.03 -6.22 -16.01
N VAL A 196 5.17 -4.98 -15.53
CA VAL A 196 4.24 -3.91 -15.87
C VAL A 196 4.71 -3.13 -17.09
N LEU A 197 5.98 -2.70 -17.11
CA LEU A 197 6.52 -1.87 -18.19
C LEU A 197 7.17 -2.69 -19.31
N GLY A 198 7.46 -3.97 -19.07
CA GLY A 198 8.13 -4.88 -19.99
C GLY A 198 9.60 -4.52 -20.26
N ILE A 199 10.23 -3.76 -19.39
CA ILE A 199 11.64 -3.37 -19.46
C ILE A 199 12.35 -3.75 -18.16
N SER A 200 13.63 -4.11 -18.23
CA SER A 200 14.46 -4.16 -17.02
C SER A 200 14.80 -2.75 -16.59
N LEU A 201 14.68 -2.48 -15.30
CA LEU A 201 15.14 -1.25 -14.69
C LEU A 201 16.57 -1.40 -14.15
N ASP A 202 17.18 -2.57 -14.35
CA ASP A 202 18.54 -2.95 -13.91
C ASP A 202 18.76 -2.75 -12.39
N MET A 203 17.70 -2.87 -11.61
CA MET A 203 17.73 -2.53 -10.19
C MET A 203 18.54 -3.51 -9.34
N LEU A 204 18.68 -4.74 -9.79
CA LEU A 204 19.48 -5.75 -9.09
C LEU A 204 20.98 -5.57 -9.38
N ASP A 205 21.36 -4.88 -10.45
CA ASP A 205 22.74 -4.47 -10.69
C ASP A 205 23.10 -3.28 -9.79
N THR A 206 23.92 -3.55 -8.75
CA THR A 206 24.31 -2.55 -7.74
C THR A 206 25.21 -1.44 -8.30
N MET A 207 25.84 -1.68 -9.45
CA MET A 207 26.72 -0.72 -10.12
C MET A 207 25.95 0.30 -10.97
N LYS A 208 24.66 0.04 -11.27
CA LYS A 208 23.83 0.95 -12.06
C LYS A 208 22.92 1.77 -11.16
N SER A 209 22.79 3.07 -11.46
CA SER A 209 21.78 3.95 -10.86
C SER A 209 20.66 4.19 -11.85
N ASN A 210 19.42 4.15 -11.37
CA ASN A 210 18.25 4.45 -12.18
C ASN A 210 17.56 5.71 -11.64
N LYS A 211 17.65 6.81 -12.40
CA LYS A 211 17.10 8.12 -12.01
C LYS A 211 15.60 8.07 -11.69
N HIS A 212 14.85 7.22 -12.40
CA HIS A 212 13.41 7.07 -12.15
C HIS A 212 13.13 6.41 -10.80
N ALA A 213 13.88 5.36 -10.48
CA ALA A 213 13.80 4.67 -9.19
C ALA A 213 14.18 5.60 -8.03
N ASP A 214 15.24 6.37 -8.20
CA ASP A 214 15.68 7.35 -7.19
C ASP A 214 14.64 8.44 -7.00
N ALA A 215 14.00 8.91 -8.09
CA ALA A 215 12.91 9.88 -8.04
C ALA A 215 11.70 9.34 -7.27
N ILE A 216 11.26 8.10 -7.52
CA ILE A 216 10.12 7.50 -6.80
C ILE A 216 10.42 7.42 -5.29
N ARG A 217 11.59 6.91 -4.90
CA ARG A 217 12.00 6.82 -3.50
C ARG A 217 12.08 8.18 -2.80
N ALA A 218 12.49 9.22 -3.53
CA ALA A 218 12.59 10.57 -3.00
C ALA A 218 11.25 11.27 -2.79
N VAL A 219 10.17 10.85 -3.48
CA VAL A 219 8.84 11.50 -3.41
C VAL A 219 8.33 11.62 -1.99
N ALA A 220 8.28 10.51 -1.25
CA ALA A 220 7.70 10.48 0.09
C ALA A 220 8.49 11.36 1.06
N HIS A 221 9.82 11.17 1.10
CA HIS A 221 10.70 11.92 1.99
C HIS A 221 10.68 13.44 1.70
N THR A 222 10.76 13.83 0.42
CA THR A 222 10.76 15.25 0.03
C THR A 222 9.38 15.86 0.21
N GLY A 223 8.31 15.10 -0.05
CA GLY A 223 6.93 15.52 0.17
C GLY A 223 6.61 15.84 1.63
N LEU A 224 7.18 15.10 2.57
CA LEU A 224 7.00 15.34 4.00
C LEU A 224 7.59 16.69 4.44
N LYS A 225 8.72 17.12 3.86
CA LYS A 225 9.36 18.42 4.20
C LYS A 225 8.45 19.61 3.90
N VAL A 226 7.53 19.48 2.96
CA VAL A 226 6.59 20.54 2.53
C VAL A 226 5.13 20.15 2.70
N PHE A 227 4.85 19.14 3.53
CA PHE A 227 3.50 18.61 3.76
C PHE A 227 2.49 19.70 4.16
N PHE A 228 2.93 20.70 4.94
CA PHE A 228 2.10 21.82 5.38
C PHE A 228 1.61 22.71 4.23
N LEU A 229 2.25 22.67 3.05
CA LEU A 229 1.83 23.39 1.85
C LEU A 229 0.79 22.64 1.01
N ARG A 230 0.58 21.33 1.24
CA ARG A 230 -0.36 20.51 0.48
C ARG A 230 -1.80 21.06 0.45
N PRO A 231 -2.35 21.67 1.53
CA PRO A 231 -3.68 22.28 1.48
C PRO A 231 -3.83 23.41 0.45
N LEU A 232 -2.72 24.02 0.00
CA LEU A 232 -2.71 25.08 -1.02
C LEU A 232 -2.69 24.53 -2.46
N VAL A 233 -2.31 23.27 -2.65
CA VAL A 233 -2.21 22.65 -3.97
C VAL A 233 -3.52 22.75 -4.76
N PRO A 234 -4.72 22.45 -4.21
CA PRO A 234 -5.98 22.57 -4.94
C PRO A 234 -6.22 24.01 -5.45
N MET A 235 -5.93 25.01 -4.63
CA MET A 235 -6.08 26.42 -5.02
C MET A 235 -5.10 26.78 -6.14
N ALA A 236 -3.84 26.40 -6.00
CA ALA A 236 -2.82 26.66 -7.01
C ALA A 236 -3.13 25.95 -8.34
N MET A 237 -3.63 24.70 -8.27
CA MET A 237 -3.98 23.91 -9.47
C MET A 237 -5.19 24.48 -10.22
N ARG A 238 -6.16 25.04 -9.51
CA ARG A 238 -7.39 25.60 -10.10
C ARG A 238 -7.21 27.00 -10.69
N ASN A 239 -6.34 27.82 -10.05
CA ASN A 239 -6.28 29.27 -10.36
C ASN A 239 -4.99 29.70 -11.10
N LEU A 240 -3.96 28.86 -11.10
CA LEU A 240 -2.68 29.19 -11.71
C LEU A 240 -2.36 28.28 -12.88
N SER A 241 -1.94 28.85 -14.01
CA SER A 241 -1.38 28.08 -15.12
C SER A 241 -0.07 27.38 -14.72
N ARG A 242 0.36 26.37 -15.49
CA ARG A 242 1.64 25.67 -15.25
C ARG A 242 2.83 26.64 -15.17
N TYR A 243 2.85 27.65 -16.01
CA TYR A 243 3.90 28.68 -15.99
C TYR A 243 3.96 29.41 -14.65
N TRP A 244 2.82 29.92 -14.14
CA TRP A 244 2.77 30.65 -12.88
C TRP A 244 3.04 29.75 -11.68
N ARG A 245 2.62 28.49 -11.70
CA ARG A 245 2.98 27.53 -10.65
C ARG A 245 4.48 27.31 -10.57
N ASN A 246 5.17 27.17 -11.70
CA ASN A 246 6.62 27.02 -11.74
C ASN A 246 7.33 28.28 -11.21
N LYS A 247 6.88 29.47 -11.63
CA LYS A 247 7.41 30.72 -11.11
C LYS A 247 7.20 30.88 -9.61
N LEU A 248 6.04 30.46 -9.08
CA LEU A 248 5.78 30.47 -7.65
C LEU A 248 6.74 29.56 -6.88
N VAL A 249 7.03 28.35 -7.40
CA VAL A 249 8.01 27.42 -6.82
C VAL A 249 9.42 28.03 -6.80
N ASP A 250 9.80 28.79 -7.83
CA ASP A 250 11.10 29.46 -7.89
C ASP A 250 11.22 30.59 -6.84
N TRP A 251 10.13 31.31 -6.59
CA TRP A 251 10.09 32.44 -5.65
C TRP A 251 10.02 32.03 -4.19
N LEU A 252 9.42 30.85 -3.92
CA LEU A 252 9.24 30.38 -2.54
C LEU A 252 10.57 29.92 -1.93
N PRO A 253 10.80 30.22 -0.62
CA PRO A 253 12.05 29.87 0.07
C PRO A 253 12.07 28.40 0.55
N PHE A 254 11.50 27.48 -0.24
CA PHE A 254 11.42 26.06 0.09
C PHE A 254 12.16 25.22 -0.95
N PRO A 255 13.44 24.84 -0.71
CA PRO A 255 14.21 24.00 -1.63
C PRO A 255 13.50 22.68 -1.99
N ALA A 256 12.80 22.09 -1.03
CA ALA A 256 12.06 20.83 -1.26
C ALA A 256 10.93 20.96 -2.29
N LEU A 257 10.36 22.16 -2.54
CA LEU A 257 9.41 22.34 -3.65
C LEU A 257 10.08 22.26 -5.01
N ARG A 258 11.30 22.79 -5.13
CA ARG A 258 12.09 22.68 -6.36
C ARG A 258 12.52 21.25 -6.59
N GLU A 259 12.94 20.55 -5.54
CA GLU A 259 13.25 19.12 -5.57
C GLU A 259 12.05 18.28 -6.01
N LEU A 260 10.84 18.50 -5.47
CA LEU A 260 9.61 17.84 -5.91
C LEU A 260 9.27 18.13 -7.37
N ARG A 261 9.48 19.33 -7.85
CA ARG A 261 9.29 19.68 -9.27
C ARG A 261 10.25 18.89 -10.17
N GLU A 262 11.54 18.80 -9.79
CA GLU A 262 12.52 18.01 -10.55
C GLU A 262 12.16 16.51 -10.52
N ILE A 263 11.76 15.98 -9.36
CA ILE A 263 11.25 14.61 -9.23
C ILE A 263 10.07 14.39 -10.21
N SER A 264 9.07 15.27 -10.19
CA SER A 264 7.91 15.19 -11.10
C SER A 264 8.32 15.24 -12.56
N TYR A 265 9.30 16.06 -12.90
CA TYR A 265 9.83 16.13 -14.27
C TYR A 265 10.55 14.84 -14.69
N VAL A 266 11.37 14.26 -13.81
CA VAL A 266 12.05 12.97 -14.06
C VAL A 266 11.04 11.85 -14.25
N LEU A 267 10.00 11.79 -13.40
CA LEU A 267 8.94 10.80 -13.49
C LEU A 267 8.17 10.91 -14.82
N ASP A 268 7.72 12.12 -15.18
CA ASP A 268 6.98 12.35 -16.45
C ASP A 268 7.84 12.03 -17.68
N SER A 269 9.09 12.52 -17.72
CA SER A 269 9.97 12.30 -18.87
C SER A 269 10.36 10.83 -19.05
N SER A 270 10.63 10.12 -17.96
CA SER A 270 10.94 8.70 -18.00
C SER A 270 9.74 7.86 -18.41
N ALA A 271 8.54 8.16 -17.86
CA ALA A 271 7.31 7.47 -18.23
C ALA A 271 6.95 7.70 -19.71
N ARG A 272 7.12 8.92 -20.23
CA ARG A 272 6.92 9.23 -21.67
C ARG A 272 7.90 8.47 -22.55
N LYS A 273 9.15 8.38 -22.14
CA LYS A 273 10.16 7.61 -22.88
C LYS A 273 9.74 6.14 -23.00
N VAL A 274 9.39 5.51 -21.87
CA VAL A 274 8.90 4.11 -21.84
C VAL A 274 7.65 3.93 -22.70
N PHE A 275 6.70 4.86 -22.61
CA PHE A 275 5.49 4.85 -23.42
C PHE A 275 5.79 4.88 -24.93
N LEU A 276 6.66 5.79 -25.37
CA LEU A 276 7.02 5.94 -26.79
C LEU A 276 7.78 4.71 -27.31
N GLU A 277 8.72 4.17 -26.53
CA GLU A 277 9.45 2.94 -26.88
C GLU A 277 8.50 1.75 -27.04
N ARG A 278 7.51 1.61 -26.14
CA ARG A 278 6.50 0.54 -26.22
C ARG A 278 5.55 0.72 -27.40
N LYS A 279 5.12 1.95 -27.64
CA LYS A 279 4.25 2.27 -28.78
C LYS A 279 4.94 1.96 -30.11
N ALA A 280 6.24 2.29 -30.24
CA ALA A 280 7.04 1.95 -31.42
C ALA A 280 7.22 0.43 -31.58
N ALA A 281 7.61 -0.28 -30.50
CA ALA A 281 7.78 -1.73 -30.53
C ALA A 281 6.50 -2.48 -30.93
N MET A 282 5.32 -1.99 -30.53
CA MET A 282 4.05 -2.58 -30.96
C MET A 282 3.76 -2.39 -32.46
N GLN A 283 4.21 -1.31 -33.07
CA GLN A 283 4.07 -1.09 -34.51
C GLN A 283 4.95 -2.08 -35.28
N ASP A 284 6.19 -2.29 -34.80
CA ASP A 284 7.13 -3.24 -35.41
C ASP A 284 6.69 -4.71 -35.23
N GLU A 285 6.00 -5.06 -34.10
CA GLU A 285 5.47 -6.42 -33.84
C GLU A 285 4.27 -6.76 -34.72
N VAL A 286 3.50 -5.78 -35.20
CA VAL A 286 2.40 -6.01 -36.17
C VAL A 286 2.94 -6.47 -37.52
N ASP A 287 4.17 -6.06 -37.85
CA ASP A 287 4.85 -6.41 -39.11
C ASP A 287 5.70 -7.71 -39.00
N SER A 288 5.91 -8.24 -37.78
CA SER A 288 6.67 -9.47 -37.53
C SER A 288 5.84 -10.45 -36.68
N ASP A 289 5.73 -11.68 -37.14
CA ASP A 289 5.05 -12.82 -36.47
C ASP A 289 5.79 -13.32 -35.20
N ILE A 290 6.60 -12.45 -34.56
CA ILE A 290 7.41 -12.74 -33.40
C ILE A 290 6.55 -12.58 -32.13
N GLY A 291 6.48 -13.66 -31.38
CA GLY A 291 5.62 -13.87 -30.22
C GLY A 291 5.40 -12.65 -29.32
N SER A 292 4.16 -12.25 -29.21
CA SER A 292 3.64 -11.10 -28.44
C SER A 292 4.21 -11.08 -27.01
N ARG A 293 4.95 -10.02 -26.68
CA ARG A 293 5.38 -9.74 -25.30
C ARG A 293 4.18 -9.65 -24.36
N ARG A 294 4.32 -10.22 -23.15
CA ARG A 294 3.21 -10.42 -22.20
C ARG A 294 3.22 -9.45 -21.01
N ASP A 295 3.87 -8.28 -21.13
CA ASP A 295 3.81 -7.26 -20.09
C ASP A 295 2.46 -6.55 -20.05
N LEU A 296 2.09 -6.06 -18.85
CA LEU A 296 0.78 -5.44 -18.63
C LEU A 296 0.59 -4.15 -19.43
N MET A 297 1.68 -3.41 -19.74
CA MET A 297 1.59 -2.20 -20.55
C MET A 297 1.25 -2.52 -22.01
N THR A 298 1.85 -3.54 -22.59
CA THR A 298 1.49 -4.02 -23.93
C THR A 298 0.02 -4.45 -23.97
N ILE A 299 -0.46 -5.18 -22.97
CA ILE A 299 -1.86 -5.57 -22.84
C ILE A 299 -2.76 -4.33 -22.74
N MET A 300 -2.38 -3.35 -21.91
CA MET A 300 -3.10 -2.09 -21.74
C MET A 300 -3.19 -1.29 -23.05
N LEU A 301 -2.09 -1.17 -23.78
CA LEU A 301 -2.05 -0.45 -25.06
C LEU A 301 -2.92 -1.14 -26.12
N LYS A 302 -2.86 -2.48 -26.23
CA LYS A 302 -3.73 -3.27 -27.14
C LYS A 302 -5.21 -3.10 -26.76
N ALA A 303 -5.53 -3.16 -25.47
CA ALA A 303 -6.89 -2.93 -24.98
C ALA A 303 -7.36 -1.51 -25.32
N ASN A 304 -6.51 -0.48 -25.14
CA ASN A 304 -6.86 0.90 -25.47
C ASN A 304 -7.15 1.12 -26.95
N VAL A 305 -6.37 0.50 -27.85
CA VAL A 305 -6.61 0.58 -29.31
C VAL A 305 -7.92 -0.08 -29.71
N SER A 306 -8.31 -1.19 -29.05
CA SER A 306 -9.56 -1.90 -29.34
C SER A 306 -10.83 -1.23 -28.80
N MET A 307 -10.68 -0.23 -27.91
CA MET A 307 -11.82 0.51 -27.34
C MET A 307 -12.45 1.47 -28.37
N SER A 308 -13.73 1.82 -28.16
CA SER A 308 -14.40 2.90 -28.90
C SER A 308 -13.66 4.22 -28.71
N ALA A 309 -13.74 5.14 -29.66
CA ALA A 309 -13.07 6.44 -29.58
C ALA A 309 -13.42 7.23 -28.29
N HIS A 310 -14.65 7.07 -27.78
CA HIS A 310 -15.10 7.67 -26.53
C HIS A 310 -14.45 7.06 -25.28
N ASP A 311 -14.20 5.76 -25.30
CA ASP A 311 -13.66 5.00 -24.15
C ASP A 311 -12.13 4.95 -24.14
N ARG A 312 -11.46 5.42 -25.20
CA ARG A 312 -9.98 5.44 -25.26
C ARG A 312 -9.39 6.43 -24.27
N LEU A 313 -8.32 6.01 -23.61
CA LEU A 313 -7.50 6.89 -22.79
C LEU A 313 -6.56 7.71 -23.68
N SER A 314 -6.33 8.95 -23.28
CA SER A 314 -5.35 9.84 -23.91
C SER A 314 -3.91 9.38 -23.62
N GLU A 315 -2.94 9.90 -24.37
CA GLU A 315 -1.52 9.61 -24.12
C GLU A 315 -1.08 10.09 -22.72
N GLU A 316 -1.60 11.24 -22.25
CA GLU A 316 -1.35 11.76 -20.92
C GLU A 316 -1.89 10.82 -19.82
N GLU A 317 -3.08 10.27 -20.04
CA GLU A 317 -3.65 9.28 -19.10
C GLU A 317 -2.83 7.99 -19.10
N LEU A 318 -2.38 7.49 -20.24
CA LEU A 318 -1.54 6.29 -20.35
C LEU A 318 -0.17 6.49 -19.69
N VAL A 319 0.48 7.62 -19.88
CA VAL A 319 1.72 8.00 -19.18
C VAL A 319 1.49 8.09 -17.67
N GLY A 320 0.35 8.67 -17.25
CA GLY A 320 -0.05 8.73 -15.85
C GLY A 320 -0.25 7.35 -15.22
N GLN A 321 -0.70 6.33 -16.00
CA GLN A 321 -0.81 4.95 -15.49
C GLN A 321 0.58 4.35 -15.19
N ILE A 322 1.59 4.61 -16.01
CA ILE A 322 2.96 4.14 -15.79
C ILE A 322 3.45 4.59 -14.41
N ASN A 323 3.35 5.90 -14.13
CA ASN A 323 3.73 6.46 -12.83
C ASN A 323 2.90 5.90 -11.68
N THR A 324 1.60 5.68 -11.90
CA THR A 324 0.69 5.08 -10.91
C THR A 324 1.10 3.65 -10.56
N PHE A 325 1.46 2.84 -11.54
CA PHE A 325 1.87 1.45 -11.32
C PHE A 325 3.23 1.36 -10.61
N LEU A 326 4.19 2.18 -11.00
CA LEU A 326 5.50 2.23 -10.34
C LEU A 326 5.37 2.65 -8.87
N LEU A 327 4.60 3.72 -8.60
CA LEU A 327 4.35 4.16 -7.23
C LEU A 327 3.63 3.09 -6.39
N GLY A 328 2.56 2.51 -6.95
CA GLY A 328 1.70 1.56 -6.21
C GLY A 328 2.35 0.21 -5.96
N GLY A 329 3.16 -0.28 -6.91
CA GLY A 329 3.72 -1.64 -6.87
C GLY A 329 5.01 -1.77 -6.07
N GLN A 330 5.79 -0.70 -5.90
CA GLN A 330 7.11 -0.79 -5.28
C GLN A 330 7.04 -0.76 -3.75
N GLU A 331 6.72 0.39 -3.15
CA GLU A 331 6.94 0.60 -1.71
C GLU A 331 6.00 -0.22 -0.83
N THR A 332 4.76 -0.44 -1.28
CA THR A 332 3.78 -1.23 -0.53
C THR A 332 4.20 -2.70 -0.44
N THR A 333 4.65 -3.27 -1.56
CA THR A 333 5.11 -4.66 -1.61
C THR A 333 6.45 -4.84 -0.89
N THR A 334 7.36 -3.85 -1.00
CA THR A 334 8.61 -3.81 -0.21
C THR A 334 8.33 -3.88 1.29
N SER A 335 7.40 -3.05 1.78
CA SER A 335 6.98 -3.04 3.19
C SER A 335 6.40 -4.39 3.62
N ALA A 336 5.53 -4.98 2.78
CA ALA A 336 4.93 -6.28 3.05
C ALA A 336 5.98 -7.41 3.12
N LEU A 337 6.89 -7.48 2.15
CA LEU A 337 7.97 -8.47 2.11
C LEU A 337 8.90 -8.36 3.32
N ALA A 338 9.36 -7.14 3.63
CA ALA A 338 10.20 -6.91 4.80
C ALA A 338 9.49 -7.32 6.10
N ARG A 339 8.18 -7.05 6.21
CA ARG A 339 7.37 -7.45 7.37
C ARG A 339 7.22 -8.96 7.46
N ILE A 340 6.96 -9.66 6.34
CA ILE A 340 6.83 -11.11 6.32
C ILE A 340 8.14 -11.77 6.76
N LEU A 341 9.27 -11.35 6.20
CA LEU A 341 10.59 -11.91 6.57
C LEU A 341 10.93 -11.62 8.04
N TYR A 342 10.63 -10.41 8.53
CA TYR A 342 10.80 -10.06 9.95
C TYR A 342 9.94 -10.94 10.87
N VAL A 343 8.67 -11.13 10.56
CA VAL A 343 7.78 -11.97 11.38
C VAL A 343 8.23 -13.42 11.36
N LEU A 344 8.63 -13.94 10.20
CA LEU A 344 9.18 -15.29 10.09
C LEU A 344 10.53 -15.45 10.84
N ALA A 345 11.33 -14.39 10.95
CA ALA A 345 12.52 -14.37 11.80
C ALA A 345 12.17 -14.38 13.29
N CYS A 346 11.02 -13.80 13.68
CA CYS A 346 10.49 -13.89 15.05
C CYS A 346 9.87 -15.25 15.37
N GLU A 347 9.39 -15.99 14.36
CA GLU A 347 8.61 -17.23 14.48
C GLU A 347 9.33 -18.41 13.77
N PRO A 348 10.42 -18.95 14.35
CA PRO A 348 11.25 -19.97 13.68
C PRO A 348 10.47 -21.23 13.29
N TYR A 349 9.49 -21.65 14.12
CA TYR A 349 8.65 -22.80 13.83
C TYR A 349 7.79 -22.57 12.58
N ALA A 350 7.17 -21.39 12.47
CA ALA A 350 6.39 -21.03 11.28
C ALA A 350 7.27 -20.94 10.02
N GLN A 351 8.50 -20.44 10.16
CA GLN A 351 9.47 -20.40 9.07
C GLN A 351 9.86 -21.81 8.59
N ALA A 352 10.15 -22.73 9.52
CA ALA A 352 10.50 -24.12 9.21
C ALA A 352 9.33 -24.86 8.55
N ARG A 353 8.11 -24.72 9.09
CA ARG A 353 6.90 -25.29 8.52
C ARG A 353 6.66 -24.79 7.10
N LEU A 354 6.73 -23.48 6.89
CA LEU A 354 6.52 -22.88 5.57
C LEU A 354 7.53 -23.42 4.55
N ARG A 355 8.82 -23.52 4.94
CA ARG A 355 9.87 -24.09 4.12
C ARG A 355 9.57 -25.53 3.72
N THR A 356 9.15 -26.34 4.69
CA THR A 356 8.79 -27.74 4.47
C THR A 356 7.60 -27.89 3.50
N GLU A 357 6.58 -27.06 3.62
CA GLU A 357 5.43 -27.08 2.70
C GLU A 357 5.80 -26.63 1.28
N ILE A 358 6.66 -25.61 1.15
CA ILE A 358 7.16 -25.15 -0.16
C ILE A 358 7.98 -26.27 -0.82
N ARG A 359 8.87 -26.91 -0.07
CA ARG A 359 9.68 -28.06 -0.55
C ARG A 359 8.77 -29.16 -1.08
N LYS A 360 7.82 -29.61 -0.28
CA LYS A 360 6.85 -30.65 -0.69
C LYS A 360 6.10 -30.29 -1.97
N ALA A 361 5.64 -29.04 -2.09
CA ALA A 361 4.93 -28.59 -3.28
C ALA A 361 5.81 -28.61 -4.54
N LYS A 362 7.10 -28.21 -4.41
CA LYS A 362 8.05 -28.24 -5.51
C LYS A 362 8.48 -29.65 -5.89
N GLU A 363 8.77 -30.53 -4.90
CA GLU A 363 9.10 -31.95 -5.12
C GLU A 363 7.94 -32.69 -5.79
N GLN A 364 6.70 -32.46 -5.33
CA GLN A 364 5.52 -33.04 -5.96
C GLN A 364 5.37 -32.60 -7.41
N TYR A 365 5.48 -31.29 -7.66
CA TYR A 365 5.37 -30.74 -9.01
C TYR A 365 6.48 -31.27 -9.93
N ALA A 366 7.71 -31.39 -9.45
CA ALA A 366 8.84 -31.98 -10.18
C ALA A 366 8.56 -33.43 -10.57
N SER A 367 8.08 -34.22 -9.61
CA SER A 367 7.73 -35.64 -9.84
C SER A 367 6.58 -35.83 -10.84
N GLU A 368 5.57 -34.96 -10.80
CA GLU A 368 4.41 -35.03 -11.72
C GLU A 368 4.75 -34.64 -13.18
N HIS A 369 5.89 -33.92 -13.38
CA HIS A 369 6.25 -33.37 -14.70
C HIS A 369 7.63 -33.86 -15.18
N ASP A 370 8.18 -34.92 -14.57
CA ASP A 370 9.47 -35.53 -14.93
C ASP A 370 10.64 -34.52 -14.99
N TYR A 371 10.68 -33.56 -14.04
CA TYR A 371 11.82 -32.66 -13.92
C TYR A 371 13.02 -33.40 -13.30
N GLU A 372 14.17 -33.36 -13.98
CA GLU A 372 15.45 -33.91 -13.47
C GLU A 372 16.24 -32.92 -12.57
N GLU A 373 15.75 -31.68 -12.43
CA GLU A 373 16.40 -30.63 -11.66
C GLU A 373 16.18 -30.80 -10.15
N ASP A 374 17.14 -30.27 -9.35
CA ASP A 374 17.00 -30.15 -7.91
C ASP A 374 15.72 -29.36 -7.58
N TRP A 375 14.94 -29.86 -6.64
CA TRP A 375 13.66 -29.25 -6.25
C TRP A 375 13.74 -27.76 -5.95
N GLU A 376 14.88 -27.26 -5.46
CA GLU A 376 15.13 -25.85 -5.16
C GLU A 376 14.97 -24.95 -6.39
N ARG A 377 15.36 -25.45 -7.57
CA ARG A 377 15.30 -24.73 -8.84
C ARG A 377 13.96 -24.86 -9.57
N VAL A 378 13.09 -25.74 -9.09
CA VAL A 378 11.77 -25.92 -9.68
C VAL A 378 10.92 -24.68 -9.51
N HIS A 379 10.39 -24.15 -10.63
CA HIS A 379 9.47 -23.03 -10.64
C HIS A 379 8.02 -23.51 -10.69
N LEU A 380 7.25 -23.20 -9.66
CA LEU A 380 5.84 -23.54 -9.62
C LEU A 380 5.02 -22.63 -10.55
N PRO A 381 4.05 -23.17 -11.32
CA PRO A 381 3.09 -22.35 -12.04
C PRO A 381 2.20 -21.58 -11.06
N TYR A 382 1.52 -20.55 -11.57
CA TYR A 382 0.71 -19.62 -10.76
C TYR A 382 -0.24 -20.37 -9.79
N ASP A 383 -1.02 -21.32 -10.31
CA ASP A 383 -2.04 -21.99 -9.50
C ASP A 383 -1.44 -22.90 -8.41
N ALA A 384 -0.30 -23.54 -8.68
CA ALA A 384 0.41 -24.31 -7.66
C ALA A 384 1.00 -23.39 -6.58
N LEU A 385 1.67 -22.30 -6.98
CA LEU A 385 2.30 -21.36 -6.06
C LEU A 385 1.28 -20.68 -5.12
N VAL A 386 0.20 -20.10 -5.67
CA VAL A 386 -0.76 -19.32 -4.87
C VAL A 386 -1.61 -20.19 -3.96
N ASN A 387 -1.68 -21.50 -4.22
CA ASN A 387 -2.48 -22.46 -3.47
C ASN A 387 -1.69 -23.25 -2.42
N ILE A 388 -0.40 -23.01 -2.20
CA ILE A 388 0.34 -23.59 -1.06
C ILE A 388 -0.34 -23.10 0.22
N PRO A 389 -0.94 -24.00 1.05
CA PRO A 389 -1.87 -23.58 2.11
C PRO A 389 -1.23 -22.68 3.15
N PHE A 390 -0.07 -23.06 3.68
CA PHE A 390 0.57 -22.28 4.73
C PHE A 390 1.25 -21.00 4.20
N LEU A 391 1.73 -21.01 2.96
CA LEU A 391 2.23 -19.78 2.30
C LEU A 391 1.12 -18.74 2.17
N ASP A 392 -0.07 -19.16 1.71
CA ASP A 392 -1.24 -18.30 1.61
C ASP A 392 -1.66 -17.77 2.99
N ALA A 393 -1.67 -18.64 4.00
CA ALA A 393 -2.00 -18.29 5.37
C ALA A 393 -1.04 -17.25 5.98
N VAL A 394 0.27 -17.43 5.81
CA VAL A 394 1.31 -16.49 6.28
C VAL A 394 1.16 -15.13 5.61
N VAL A 395 0.97 -15.10 4.28
CA VAL A 395 0.81 -13.85 3.54
C VAL A 395 -0.46 -13.11 3.99
N ARG A 396 -1.61 -13.82 4.06
CA ARG A 396 -2.88 -13.23 4.52
C ARG A 396 -2.80 -12.69 5.92
N GLU A 397 -2.29 -13.48 6.87
CA GLU A 397 -2.23 -13.07 8.26
C GLU A 397 -1.29 -11.88 8.47
N THR A 398 -0.13 -11.89 7.79
CA THR A 398 0.79 -10.75 7.87
C THR A 398 0.16 -9.49 7.30
N LEU A 399 -0.52 -9.57 6.16
CA LEU A 399 -1.21 -8.44 5.55
C LEU A 399 -2.42 -7.97 6.37
N ARG A 400 -3.07 -8.85 7.13
CA ARG A 400 -4.15 -8.50 8.04
C ARG A 400 -3.62 -7.75 9.26
N VAL A 401 -2.67 -8.34 9.98
CA VAL A 401 -2.14 -7.78 11.24
C VAL A 401 -1.25 -6.56 10.98
N HIS A 402 -0.53 -6.58 9.88
CA HIS A 402 0.46 -5.57 9.53
C HIS A 402 0.25 -4.99 8.11
N PRO A 403 -0.89 -4.36 7.83
CA PRO A 403 -1.13 -3.78 6.52
C PRO A 403 -0.09 -2.68 6.22
N PRO A 404 0.53 -2.66 5.03
CA PRO A 404 1.49 -1.60 4.67
C PRO A 404 0.92 -0.20 4.83
N THR A 405 -0.35 -0.01 4.44
CA THR A 405 -1.10 1.23 4.63
C THR A 405 -2.09 1.06 5.79
N ASN A 406 -1.95 1.87 6.84
CA ASN A 406 -2.80 1.75 8.04
C ASN A 406 -4.13 2.49 7.93
N MET A 407 -4.19 3.53 7.11
CA MET A 407 -5.38 4.38 6.99
C MET A 407 -5.43 5.09 5.65
N ILE A 408 -6.64 5.41 5.21
CA ILE A 408 -6.91 6.16 3.97
C ILE A 408 -8.01 7.19 4.24
N ASN A 409 -7.93 8.34 3.56
CA ASN A 409 -8.85 9.44 3.76
C ASN A 409 -9.95 9.50 2.69
N ARG A 410 -11.14 9.97 3.11
CA ARG A 410 -12.24 10.41 2.24
C ARG A 410 -12.75 11.75 2.71
N THR A 411 -13.45 12.47 1.83
CA THR A 411 -14.19 13.68 2.17
C THR A 411 -15.65 13.47 1.83
N CYS A 412 -16.54 13.74 2.77
CA CYS A 412 -17.98 13.75 2.54
C CYS A 412 -18.33 14.97 1.69
N THR A 413 -18.97 14.78 0.53
CA THR A 413 -19.25 15.87 -0.43
C THR A 413 -20.60 16.55 -0.18
N LYS A 414 -21.51 15.89 0.51
CA LYS A 414 -22.84 16.41 0.91
C LYS A 414 -23.24 15.81 2.25
N ASP A 415 -24.16 16.45 2.95
CA ASP A 415 -24.68 15.95 4.22
C ASP A 415 -25.19 14.52 4.07
N ALA A 416 -24.75 13.64 4.96
CA ALA A 416 -25.09 12.22 4.91
C ALA A 416 -25.30 11.64 6.31
N ILE A 417 -26.05 10.53 6.38
CA ILE A 417 -26.15 9.72 7.59
C ILE A 417 -25.30 8.47 7.39
N LEU A 418 -24.34 8.26 8.29
CA LEU A 418 -23.45 7.12 8.30
C LEU A 418 -23.94 6.09 9.32
N PRO A 419 -24.58 4.99 8.91
CA PRO A 419 -25.04 3.95 9.83
C PRO A 419 -23.87 3.11 10.34
N LEU A 420 -24.00 2.60 11.56
CA LEU A 420 -23.01 1.80 12.25
C LEU A 420 -23.48 0.35 12.39
N GLN A 421 -22.54 -0.58 12.36
CA GLN A 421 -22.75 -1.98 12.71
C GLN A 421 -22.80 -2.13 14.23
N PHE A 422 -21.91 -1.43 14.92
CA PHE A 422 -21.78 -1.50 16.36
C PHE A 422 -22.09 -0.12 16.95
N PRO A 423 -23.06 -0.01 17.87
CA PRO A 423 -23.37 1.27 18.50
C PRO A 423 -22.14 1.87 19.19
N VAL A 424 -22.04 3.19 19.15
CA VAL A 424 -21.01 3.95 19.88
C VAL A 424 -21.67 4.89 20.88
N ARG A 425 -20.98 5.24 21.96
CA ARG A 425 -21.49 6.19 22.93
C ARG A 425 -21.26 7.62 22.48
N SER A 426 -22.32 8.41 22.51
CA SER A 426 -22.29 9.85 22.24
C SER A 426 -21.57 10.62 23.36
N THR A 427 -21.35 11.91 23.14
CA THR A 427 -20.84 12.83 24.19
C THR A 427 -21.79 12.97 25.38
N THR A 428 -23.10 12.69 25.21
CA THR A 428 -24.10 12.68 26.27
C THR A 428 -24.21 11.33 26.99
N GLY A 429 -23.49 10.30 26.50
CA GLY A 429 -23.54 8.94 27.06
C GLY A 429 -24.59 8.01 26.42
N GLU A 430 -25.41 8.51 25.53
CA GLU A 430 -26.42 7.75 24.80
C GLU A 430 -25.77 6.85 23.72
N GLU A 431 -26.38 5.70 23.45
CA GLU A 431 -25.96 4.82 22.36
C GLU A 431 -26.48 5.36 21.01
N VAL A 432 -25.58 5.44 20.05
CA VAL A 432 -25.86 5.97 18.70
C VAL A 432 -25.53 4.89 17.67
N THR A 433 -26.51 4.58 16.81
CA THR A 433 -26.40 3.60 15.73
C THR A 433 -26.17 4.22 14.34
N ALA A 434 -26.22 5.54 14.25
CA ALA A 434 -25.93 6.30 13.03
C ALA A 434 -25.38 7.69 13.36
N ILE A 435 -24.52 8.22 12.53
CA ILE A 435 -23.87 9.53 12.71
C ILE A 435 -24.24 10.45 11.56
N HIS A 436 -24.68 11.66 11.88
CA HIS A 436 -24.80 12.72 10.89
C HIS A 436 -23.41 13.24 10.52
N VAL A 437 -23.05 13.14 9.23
CA VAL A 437 -21.77 13.56 8.67
C VAL A 437 -22.01 14.76 7.76
N PRO A 438 -21.63 15.97 8.19
CA PRO A 438 -21.79 17.17 7.37
C PRO A 438 -20.90 17.17 6.14
N ALA A 439 -21.32 17.86 5.09
CA ALA A 439 -20.53 18.12 3.89
C ALA A 439 -19.18 18.78 4.26
N GLY A 440 -18.11 18.34 3.61
CA GLY A 440 -16.74 18.81 3.88
C GLY A 440 -16.02 18.07 5.02
N THR A 441 -16.73 17.19 5.76
CA THR A 441 -16.09 16.38 6.80
C THR A 441 -15.06 15.43 6.20
N ASN A 442 -13.84 15.46 6.73
CA ASN A 442 -12.82 14.47 6.39
C ASN A 442 -12.98 13.22 7.24
N ILE A 443 -12.94 12.06 6.59
CA ILE A 443 -13.07 10.74 7.20
C ILE A 443 -11.76 9.98 7.02
N ILE A 444 -11.18 9.52 8.11
CA ILE A 444 -10.01 8.66 8.13
C ILE A 444 -10.51 7.23 8.31
N MET A 445 -10.46 6.44 7.26
CA MET A 445 -10.77 5.01 7.33
C MET A 445 -9.55 4.27 7.89
N SER A 446 -9.70 3.62 9.03
CA SER A 446 -8.64 2.84 9.65
C SER A 446 -8.66 1.41 9.14
N ILE A 447 -7.73 1.09 8.25
CA ILE A 447 -7.49 -0.29 7.79
C ILE A 447 -7.01 -1.14 8.96
N LEU A 448 -6.06 -0.60 9.74
CA LEU A 448 -5.52 -1.28 10.91
C LEU A 448 -6.62 -1.62 11.93
N GLY A 449 -7.46 -0.64 12.30
CA GLY A 449 -8.55 -0.87 13.25
C GLY A 449 -9.58 -1.89 12.75
N ALA A 450 -9.91 -1.84 11.46
CA ALA A 450 -10.82 -2.82 10.85
C ALA A 450 -10.25 -4.24 10.86
N ASN A 451 -8.97 -4.39 10.54
CA ASN A 451 -8.30 -5.69 10.52
C ASN A 451 -8.04 -6.29 11.91
N HIS A 452 -8.22 -5.50 12.97
CA HIS A 452 -8.06 -5.92 14.38
C HIS A 452 -9.36 -5.89 15.19
N GLU A 453 -10.52 -5.68 14.55
CA GLU A 453 -11.81 -5.64 15.26
C GLU A 453 -12.17 -7.03 15.81
N LYS A 454 -12.13 -7.16 17.12
CA LYS A 454 -12.35 -8.44 17.82
C LYS A 454 -13.71 -9.07 17.55
N ARG A 455 -14.74 -8.25 17.38
CA ARG A 455 -16.11 -8.72 17.09
C ARG A 455 -16.24 -9.39 15.72
N VAL A 456 -15.26 -9.16 14.82
CA VAL A 456 -15.21 -9.75 13.47
C VAL A 456 -14.11 -10.82 13.38
N TRP A 457 -12.93 -10.55 13.96
CA TRP A 457 -11.75 -11.43 13.82
C TRP A 457 -11.53 -12.38 15.01
N GLY A 458 -12.27 -12.21 16.12
CA GLY A 458 -12.10 -12.99 17.34
C GLY A 458 -11.25 -12.28 18.40
N GLU A 459 -11.20 -12.84 19.60
CA GLU A 459 -10.45 -12.26 20.73
C GLU A 459 -8.95 -12.14 20.45
N ASP A 460 -8.42 -13.05 19.65
CA ASP A 460 -7.05 -13.12 19.16
C ASP A 460 -6.79 -12.27 17.91
N ALA A 461 -7.63 -11.29 17.62
CA ALA A 461 -7.53 -10.42 16.43
C ALA A 461 -6.19 -9.69 16.31
N SER A 462 -5.50 -9.42 17.41
CA SER A 462 -4.20 -8.74 17.44
C SER A 462 -3.01 -9.70 17.35
N GLU A 463 -3.25 -11.01 17.42
CA GLU A 463 -2.21 -12.02 17.33
C GLU A 463 -1.95 -12.39 15.87
N TRP A 464 -0.67 -12.58 15.55
CA TRP A 464 -0.28 -13.15 14.27
C TRP A 464 -0.38 -14.67 14.33
N ARG A 465 -1.42 -15.22 13.74
CA ARG A 465 -1.74 -16.66 13.74
C ARG A 465 -2.17 -17.13 12.35
N PRO A 466 -1.24 -17.58 11.51
CA PRO A 466 -1.54 -18.06 10.17
C PRO A 466 -2.56 -19.20 10.11
N GLU A 467 -2.60 -20.06 11.15
CA GLU A 467 -3.55 -21.16 11.27
C GLU A 467 -5.01 -20.70 11.22
N ARG A 468 -5.28 -19.43 11.48
CA ARG A 468 -6.61 -18.82 11.31
C ARG A 468 -7.20 -19.09 9.91
N TRP A 469 -6.36 -19.19 8.90
CA TRP A 469 -6.74 -19.35 7.49
C TRP A 469 -6.82 -20.83 7.03
N LEU A 470 -6.60 -21.77 7.97
CA LEU A 470 -6.55 -23.21 7.70
C LEU A 470 -7.63 -23.93 8.50
N ASN A 471 -8.21 -25.00 7.88
CA ASN A 471 -9.07 -25.92 8.58
C ASN A 471 -8.25 -26.90 9.45
N ALA A 472 -8.95 -27.80 10.17
CA ALA A 472 -8.30 -28.80 11.02
C ALA A 472 -7.36 -29.74 10.27
N ASN A 473 -7.54 -29.91 8.95
CA ASN A 473 -6.69 -30.73 8.10
C ASN A 473 -5.48 -29.96 7.52
N GLY A 474 -5.31 -28.69 7.88
CA GLY A 474 -4.26 -27.83 7.32
C GLY A 474 -4.54 -27.31 5.91
N GLU A 475 -5.76 -27.51 5.39
CA GLU A 475 -6.16 -27.00 4.08
C GLU A 475 -6.71 -25.57 4.21
N ARG A 476 -6.63 -24.80 3.13
CA ARG A 476 -7.19 -23.43 3.10
C ARG A 476 -8.69 -23.45 3.38
N ILE A 477 -9.11 -22.60 4.31
CA ILE A 477 -10.53 -22.27 4.45
C ILE A 477 -10.95 -21.52 3.20
N GLY A 478 -11.86 -22.13 2.40
CA GLY A 478 -12.27 -21.57 1.13
C GLY A 478 -13.12 -20.32 1.29
N PHE A 479 -12.61 -19.20 0.86
CA PHE A 479 -13.45 -18.14 0.32
C PHE A 479 -13.82 -18.62 -1.09
N GLY A 480 -15.10 -18.90 -1.34
CA GLY A 480 -15.63 -19.60 -2.51
C GLY A 480 -14.77 -19.54 -3.78
N LYS A 481 -14.86 -20.55 -4.62
CA LYS A 481 -14.02 -20.80 -5.82
C LYS A 481 -13.93 -19.65 -6.85
N ASN A 482 -14.53 -18.49 -6.61
CA ASN A 482 -14.62 -17.35 -7.52
C ASN A 482 -13.68 -16.21 -7.14
N LEU A 483 -12.35 -16.44 -7.24
CA LEU A 483 -11.37 -15.35 -7.39
C LEU A 483 -11.54 -14.59 -8.73
N ASP A 484 -12.40 -15.07 -9.62
CA ASP A 484 -12.63 -14.49 -10.95
C ASP A 484 -13.66 -13.35 -10.97
N LEU A 485 -14.22 -12.96 -9.82
CA LEU A 485 -15.22 -11.91 -9.80
C LEU A 485 -14.60 -10.58 -10.20
N ALA A 486 -15.12 -10.07 -11.31
CA ALA A 486 -14.94 -8.68 -11.70
C ALA A 486 -15.40 -7.77 -10.56
N PHE A 487 -14.69 -6.66 -10.35
CA PHE A 487 -15.03 -5.66 -9.34
C PHE A 487 -16.52 -5.26 -9.47
N GLY A 488 -17.35 -5.58 -8.48
CA GLY A 488 -18.76 -5.20 -8.42
C GLY A 488 -19.76 -6.36 -8.39
N GLU A 489 -19.35 -7.60 -8.64
CA GLU A 489 -20.22 -8.74 -8.40
C GLU A 489 -20.04 -9.25 -6.97
N GLU A 490 -21.14 -9.39 -6.24
CA GLU A 490 -21.15 -10.01 -4.91
C GLU A 490 -20.58 -11.43 -5.03
N SER A 491 -19.52 -11.71 -4.29
CA SER A 491 -18.98 -13.07 -4.19
C SER A 491 -20.05 -13.94 -3.53
N ALA A 492 -20.80 -14.67 -4.34
CA ALA A 492 -21.76 -15.69 -3.90
C ALA A 492 -21.06 -16.97 -3.38
N GLY A 493 -19.88 -16.84 -2.78
CA GLY A 493 -19.31 -17.87 -1.94
C GLY A 493 -20.12 -17.89 -0.64
N GLN A 494 -20.62 -19.03 -0.23
CA GLN A 494 -21.29 -19.15 1.05
C GLN A 494 -20.31 -18.72 2.15
N ASP A 495 -20.51 -17.50 2.65
CA ASP A 495 -19.85 -17.02 3.87
C ASP A 495 -20.37 -17.92 4.99
N VAL A 496 -19.55 -18.86 5.42
CA VAL A 496 -19.89 -19.73 6.56
C VAL A 496 -19.56 -18.97 7.83
N ASP A 497 -20.53 -18.80 8.70
CA ASP A 497 -20.31 -18.14 9.99
C ASP A 497 -19.18 -18.85 10.77
N GLY A 498 -18.22 -18.07 11.27
CA GLY A 498 -16.98 -18.60 11.85
C GLY A 498 -15.78 -18.66 10.92
N SER A 499 -15.95 -18.39 9.62
CA SER A 499 -14.80 -18.17 8.71
C SER A 499 -14.00 -16.93 9.13
N PRO A 500 -12.69 -16.88 8.86
CA PRO A 500 -11.87 -15.71 9.15
C PRO A 500 -12.46 -14.42 8.56
N GLY A 501 -12.69 -13.41 9.41
CA GLY A 501 -13.25 -12.13 8.98
C GLY A 501 -14.77 -12.14 8.71
N TYR A 502 -15.46 -13.24 9.02
CA TYR A 502 -16.92 -13.32 8.98
C TYR A 502 -17.46 -13.92 10.27
N ARG A 503 -18.21 -13.15 11.03
CA ARG A 503 -18.75 -13.57 12.33
C ARG A 503 -20.10 -12.92 12.62
N ASN A 504 -21.07 -13.73 13.05
CA ASN A 504 -22.44 -13.28 13.34
C ASN A 504 -23.08 -12.46 12.20
N GLY A 505 -22.88 -12.88 10.94
CA GLY A 505 -23.40 -12.16 9.77
C GLY A 505 -22.64 -10.87 9.43
N VAL A 506 -21.51 -10.57 10.08
CA VAL A 506 -20.74 -9.33 9.90
C VAL A 506 -19.42 -9.62 9.20
N LYS A 507 -19.13 -8.86 8.13
CA LYS A 507 -17.85 -8.85 7.41
C LYS A 507 -17.46 -7.45 6.96
N TYR A 508 -16.19 -7.27 6.65
CA TYR A 508 -15.70 -6.06 6.00
C TYR A 508 -15.85 -6.13 4.47
N PRO A 509 -15.97 -4.98 3.79
CA PRO A 509 -16.15 -4.91 2.33
C PRO A 509 -14.83 -5.06 1.55
N GLY A 510 -13.85 -5.76 2.09
CA GLY A 510 -12.54 -5.92 1.47
C GLY A 510 -12.54 -6.91 0.31
N VAL A 511 -11.80 -6.60 -0.77
CA VAL A 511 -11.70 -7.46 -1.96
C VAL A 511 -10.78 -8.67 -1.79
N TYR A 512 -9.99 -8.72 -0.73
CA TYR A 512 -9.06 -9.81 -0.44
C TYR A 512 -9.34 -10.38 0.95
N ALA A 513 -9.95 -11.55 1.00
CA ALA A 513 -10.27 -12.27 2.23
C ALA A 513 -10.99 -11.40 3.28
N THR A 514 -11.92 -10.57 2.85
CA THR A 514 -12.70 -9.62 3.67
C THR A 514 -11.87 -8.58 4.45
N MET A 515 -10.53 -8.68 4.48
CA MET A 515 -9.69 -7.68 5.15
C MET A 515 -9.63 -6.36 4.38
N MET A 516 -9.41 -5.26 5.10
CA MET A 516 -9.39 -3.93 4.51
C MET A 516 -8.04 -3.53 3.87
N THR A 517 -7.04 -4.39 3.90
CA THR A 517 -5.67 -4.11 3.41
C THR A 517 -5.63 -3.62 1.98
N PHE A 518 -6.43 -4.22 1.09
CA PHE A 518 -6.57 -3.81 -0.30
C PHE A 518 -7.85 -3.00 -0.59
N LEU A 519 -8.56 -2.57 0.46
CA LEU A 519 -9.85 -1.89 0.40
C LEU A 519 -10.96 -2.69 -0.31
N GLY A 520 -12.08 -2.04 -0.56
CA GLY A 520 -13.25 -2.53 -1.29
C GLY A 520 -13.81 -1.49 -2.24
N GLY A 521 -14.78 -1.89 -3.06
CA GLY A 521 -15.50 -1.02 -3.97
C GLY A 521 -14.68 -0.51 -5.15
N GLY A 522 -15.15 0.53 -5.81
CA GLY A 522 -14.56 1.09 -7.02
C GLY A 522 -13.13 1.62 -6.88
N ARG A 523 -12.67 1.81 -5.63
CA ARG A 523 -11.32 2.29 -5.28
C ARG A 523 -10.44 1.23 -4.63
N ALA A 524 -10.85 -0.04 -4.66
CA ALA A 524 -10.02 -1.14 -4.20
C ALA A 524 -8.69 -1.19 -4.99
N CYS A 525 -7.66 -1.75 -4.38
CA CYS A 525 -6.37 -1.92 -5.03
C CYS A 525 -6.52 -2.74 -6.32
N ILE A 526 -6.10 -2.19 -7.45
CA ILE A 526 -6.21 -2.88 -8.74
C ILE A 526 -5.16 -3.99 -8.87
N GLY A 527 -4.00 -3.79 -8.23
CA GLY A 527 -2.85 -4.69 -8.31
C GLY A 527 -2.80 -5.77 -7.23
N PHE A 528 -3.88 -6.02 -6.46
CA PHE A 528 -3.81 -6.95 -5.33
C PHE A 528 -3.39 -8.37 -5.74
N LYS A 529 -3.88 -8.88 -6.89
CA LYS A 529 -3.49 -10.20 -7.42
C LYS A 529 -2.01 -10.24 -7.84
N PHE A 530 -1.53 -9.14 -8.40
CA PHE A 530 -0.11 -8.99 -8.75
C PHE A 530 0.76 -8.97 -7.51
N ALA A 531 0.41 -8.18 -6.50
CA ALA A 531 1.14 -8.10 -5.23
C ALA A 531 1.15 -9.44 -4.50
N GLU A 532 0.02 -10.17 -4.46
CA GLU A 532 -0.06 -11.52 -3.89
C GLU A 532 0.90 -12.49 -4.58
N MET A 533 0.88 -12.51 -5.91
CA MET A 533 1.74 -13.36 -6.73
C MET A 533 3.22 -13.05 -6.50
N GLU A 534 3.59 -11.77 -6.56
CA GLU A 534 4.95 -11.29 -6.34
C GLU A 534 5.48 -11.67 -4.96
N ILE A 535 4.70 -11.39 -3.91
CA ILE A 535 5.05 -11.72 -2.52
C ILE A 535 5.27 -13.23 -2.38
N LYS A 536 4.32 -14.05 -2.83
CA LYS A 536 4.41 -15.50 -2.71
C LYS A 536 5.60 -16.06 -3.46
N GLN A 537 5.91 -15.53 -4.63
CA GLN A 537 7.04 -15.97 -5.40
C GLN A 537 8.38 -15.62 -4.74
N ILE A 538 8.58 -14.37 -4.33
CA ILE A 538 9.82 -13.97 -3.65
C ILE A 538 10.01 -14.77 -2.36
N ILE A 539 8.98 -14.88 -1.52
CA ILE A 539 9.06 -15.62 -0.26
C ILE A 539 9.35 -17.10 -0.51
N SER A 540 8.69 -17.75 -1.48
CA SER A 540 8.95 -19.16 -1.79
C SER A 540 10.37 -19.40 -2.29
N THR A 541 10.93 -18.51 -3.11
CA THR A 541 12.29 -18.62 -3.60
C THR A 541 13.31 -18.41 -2.48
N LEU A 542 13.17 -17.35 -1.70
CA LEU A 542 14.13 -17.02 -0.65
C LEU A 542 14.14 -18.05 0.48
N LEU A 543 12.97 -18.51 0.95
CA LEU A 543 12.89 -19.44 2.08
C LEU A 543 13.36 -20.87 1.75
N CYS A 544 13.37 -21.27 0.48
CA CYS A 544 13.95 -22.55 0.10
C CYS A 544 15.44 -22.64 0.43
N GLN A 545 16.15 -21.52 0.37
CA GLN A 545 17.60 -21.50 0.36
C GLN A 545 18.20 -20.61 1.46
N LEU A 546 17.42 -19.68 2.05
CA LEU A 546 17.88 -18.77 3.09
C LEU A 546 17.10 -18.98 4.40
N HIS A 547 17.83 -18.91 5.49
CA HIS A 547 17.30 -18.86 6.84
C HIS A 547 17.46 -17.46 7.41
N PHE A 548 16.38 -16.91 7.97
CA PHE A 548 16.34 -15.59 8.55
C PHE A 548 16.13 -15.67 10.06
N SER A 549 16.87 -14.88 10.83
CA SER A 549 16.68 -14.73 12.27
C SER A 549 16.90 -13.27 12.69
N LEU A 550 16.47 -12.93 13.91
CA LEU A 550 16.68 -11.58 14.44
C LEU A 550 18.18 -11.33 14.66
N PRO A 551 18.65 -10.07 14.59
CA PRO A 551 20.04 -9.71 14.83
C PRO A 551 20.53 -10.24 16.17
N SER A 552 21.57 -11.04 16.15
CA SER A 552 22.16 -11.68 17.33
C SER A 552 23.35 -10.90 17.89
N ALA A 553 24.01 -10.09 17.07
CA ALA A 553 25.18 -9.31 17.46
C ALA A 553 24.83 -8.30 18.55
N MET A 554 25.69 -8.23 19.57
CA MET A 554 25.60 -7.24 20.66
C MET A 554 26.64 -6.15 20.43
N ASP A 555 26.31 -4.92 20.81
CA ASP A 555 27.27 -3.83 20.85
C ASP A 555 28.20 -3.91 22.07
N ALA A 556 29.06 -2.91 22.25
CA ALA A 556 30.00 -2.85 23.37
C ALA A 556 29.30 -2.83 24.75
N ASP A 557 28.05 -2.35 24.81
CA ASP A 557 27.24 -2.28 26.03
C ASP A 557 26.34 -3.53 26.21
N GLY A 558 26.45 -4.53 25.35
CA GLY A 558 25.67 -5.77 25.38
C GLY A 558 24.23 -5.62 24.87
N VAL A 559 23.92 -4.55 24.15
CA VAL A 559 22.59 -4.29 23.60
C VAL A 559 22.48 -4.84 22.20
N LYS A 560 21.40 -5.57 21.91
CA LYS A 560 21.05 -6.05 20.57
C LYS A 560 20.31 -5.00 19.77
N LYS A 561 20.43 -5.05 18.45
CA LYS A 561 19.60 -4.22 17.56
C LYS A 561 18.13 -4.62 17.70
N GLU A 562 17.26 -3.64 17.94
CA GLU A 562 15.82 -3.82 18.00
C GLU A 562 15.16 -3.15 16.79
N ILE A 563 14.46 -3.94 15.97
CA ILE A 563 13.70 -3.43 14.82
C ILE A 563 12.36 -2.92 15.32
N TYR A 564 12.08 -1.66 15.04
CA TYR A 564 10.83 -0.99 15.37
C TYR A 564 10.10 -0.59 14.08
N TRP A 565 8.78 -0.79 14.05
CA TRP A 565 7.96 -0.41 12.91
C TRP A 565 7.23 0.89 13.19
N ARG A 566 7.50 1.88 12.38
CA ARG A 566 6.84 3.19 12.46
C ARG A 566 6.00 3.47 11.24
N MET A 567 5.10 4.47 11.36
CA MET A 567 4.29 4.99 10.27
C MET A 567 5.00 6.16 9.60
N ASP A 568 5.28 6.06 8.31
CA ASP A 568 5.85 7.14 7.49
C ASP A 568 5.11 7.19 6.13
N GLY A 569 3.76 7.38 6.19
CA GLY A 569 2.88 7.14 5.04
C GLY A 569 2.54 5.67 4.86
N LEU A 570 3.54 4.80 4.97
CA LEU A 570 3.45 3.34 5.05
C LEU A 570 4.10 2.86 6.36
N GLN A 571 3.87 1.59 6.73
CA GLN A 571 4.63 0.95 7.79
C GLN A 571 6.06 0.69 7.30
N VAL A 572 7.04 1.25 7.97
CA VAL A 572 8.46 1.09 7.62
C VAL A 572 9.28 0.62 8.82
N PRO A 573 10.24 -0.29 8.61
CA PRO A 573 11.15 -0.73 9.66
C PRO A 573 12.26 0.29 9.89
N VAL A 574 12.59 0.51 11.16
CA VAL A 574 13.74 1.31 11.61
C VAL A 574 14.40 0.60 12.78
N VAL A 575 15.64 0.90 13.06
CA VAL A 575 16.34 0.36 14.24
C VAL A 575 16.31 1.38 15.37
N ARG A 576 16.07 0.92 16.60
CA ARG A 576 16.03 1.77 17.79
C ARG A 576 17.43 2.26 18.20
N PRO A 577 17.53 3.42 18.87
CA PRO A 577 18.74 3.83 19.56
C PRO A 577 19.22 2.74 20.56
N PRO A 578 20.54 2.57 20.78
CA PRO A 578 21.62 3.42 20.30
C PRO A 578 22.09 3.16 18.87
N HIS A 579 21.62 2.12 18.21
CA HIS A 579 22.14 1.66 16.91
C HIS A 579 21.69 2.51 15.71
N SER A 580 20.63 3.31 15.85
CA SER A 580 20.13 4.19 14.78
C SER A 580 19.39 5.41 15.34
N ASP A 581 19.11 6.39 14.47
CA ASP A 581 18.44 7.66 14.77
C ASP A 581 16.90 7.60 14.64
N LEU A 582 16.31 6.42 14.42
CA LEU A 582 14.90 6.20 14.09
C LEU A 582 14.43 6.87 12.77
N LYS A 583 15.34 7.45 11.98
CA LYS A 583 14.99 8.11 10.71
C LYS A 583 15.33 7.24 9.51
N THR A 584 16.45 6.55 9.59
CA THR A 584 16.93 5.67 8.52
C THR A 584 16.10 4.40 8.49
N MET A 585 15.42 4.15 7.36
CA MET A 585 14.68 2.92 7.13
C MET A 585 15.66 1.78 6.90
N GLN A 586 15.55 0.71 7.69
CA GLN A 586 16.42 -0.47 7.63
C GLN A 586 15.77 -1.65 8.33
N CYS A 587 16.01 -2.86 7.82
CA CYS A 587 15.52 -4.12 8.38
C CYS A 587 16.69 -5.13 8.44
N PRO A 588 17.65 -4.95 9.37
CA PRO A 588 18.75 -5.89 9.51
C PRO A 588 18.25 -7.22 10.06
N LEU A 589 18.55 -8.30 9.35
CA LEU A 589 18.31 -9.68 9.81
C LEU A 589 19.60 -10.47 9.71
N ASP A 590 19.78 -11.43 10.58
CA ASP A 590 20.81 -12.44 10.47
C ASP A 590 20.40 -13.46 9.41
N VAL A 591 21.21 -13.61 8.36
CA VAL A 591 20.93 -14.45 7.19
C VAL A 591 22.04 -15.50 7.03
N ARG A 592 21.66 -16.72 6.72
CA ARG A 592 22.55 -17.82 6.34
C ARG A 592 21.88 -18.76 5.34
N LEU A 593 22.65 -19.64 4.74
CA LEU A 593 22.09 -20.74 3.94
C LEU A 593 21.30 -21.72 4.82
N VAL A 594 20.26 -22.31 4.22
CA VAL A 594 19.43 -23.33 4.86
C VAL A 594 20.24 -24.61 5.10
N ARG A 595 19.95 -25.30 6.20
CA ARG A 595 20.46 -26.61 6.58
C ARG A 595 19.32 -27.61 6.67
N GLU A 596 19.58 -28.90 6.55
CA GLU A 596 18.53 -29.93 6.69
C GLU A 596 17.80 -29.84 8.05
N SER A 597 18.46 -29.37 9.10
CA SER A 597 17.85 -29.15 10.42
C SER A 597 16.83 -27.99 10.46
N ASP A 598 16.74 -27.18 9.41
CA ASP A 598 15.80 -26.04 9.33
C ASP A 598 14.43 -26.43 8.74
N PHE A 599 14.25 -27.72 8.37
CA PHE A 599 12.96 -28.28 7.96
C PHE A 599 12.27 -28.98 9.14
N LEU A 600 10.92 -29.11 9.06
CA LEU A 600 10.13 -29.89 10.04
C LEU A 600 9.98 -31.33 9.61
#